data_f743e21c52e9fb37a35d3c7a68eaa639
#
_entry.id   f743e21c52e9fb37a35d3c7a68eaa639
#
_cell.length_a   1.000
_cell.length_b   1.000
_cell.length_c   1.000
_cell.angle_alpha   90.00
_cell.angle_beta   90.00
_cell.angle_gamma   90.00
#
_symmetry.space_group_name_H-M   'P 1'
#
loop_
_entity.id
_entity.type
_entity.pdbx_description
1 polymer ?
#
loop_
_entity_poly.entity_id
_entity_poly.type
_entity_poly.pdbx_seq_one_letter_code
_entity_poly.pdbx_strand_id
1 'polypeptide(L)'
;GRCEIILNNGNFVYVTDGDLSLTEHFAQRQYVYPRRIYEGLEFFAELDTLAAQSVWLLEEFGLDFHCVVERYCRNGSTYISKAVPDAEELLKKLWSLYHEPMPFAVMQMKIYSLALFSLLMEQTEIPLSQVCAYFTETQVSIAKQVEQIITADLRQHHPAWELAARFSISETSMKN
;
A
#
# COMPACT_ATOMS: atom_id res chain seq x y z
N GLY A 1 -8.16 -7.15 3.37
CA GLY A 1 -8.95 -5.94 3.03
C GLY A 1 -8.42 -5.18 1.83
N ARG A 2 -9.04 -4.06 1.51
CA ARG A 2 -8.61 -3.14 0.44
C ARG A 2 -8.64 -1.72 0.98
N CYS A 3 -7.56 -1.00 0.79
CA CYS A 3 -7.45 0.42 1.10
C CYS A 3 -7.39 1.23 -0.21
N GLU A 4 -8.21 2.25 -0.33
CA GLU A 4 -8.18 3.23 -1.40
C GLU A 4 -7.47 4.48 -0.88
N ILE A 5 -6.43 4.90 -1.57
CA ILE A 5 -5.65 6.10 -1.24
C ILE A 5 -5.95 7.16 -2.29
N ILE A 6 -6.41 8.31 -1.86
CA ILE A 6 -6.66 9.45 -2.73
C ILE A 6 -5.41 10.33 -2.73
N LEU A 7 -4.82 10.49 -3.91
CA LEU A 7 -3.61 11.29 -4.10
C LEU A 7 -3.95 12.77 -4.29
N ASN A 8 -2.98 13.64 -4.04
CA ASN A 8 -3.16 15.10 -4.14
C ASN A 8 -3.56 15.59 -5.55
N ASN A 9 -3.27 14.80 -6.59
CA ASN A 9 -3.66 15.10 -7.98
C ASN A 9 -5.04 14.55 -8.37
N GLY A 10 -5.82 14.05 -7.41
CA GLY A 10 -7.14 13.45 -7.65
C GLY A 10 -7.11 12.03 -8.20
N ASN A 11 -5.95 11.43 -8.39
CA ASN A 11 -5.84 10.03 -8.78
C ASN A 11 -6.02 9.11 -7.56
N PHE A 12 -6.38 7.88 -7.83
CA PHE A 12 -6.61 6.84 -6.83
C PHE A 12 -5.59 5.72 -6.97
N VAL A 13 -5.16 5.20 -5.84
CA VAL A 13 -4.29 4.02 -5.73
C VAL A 13 -4.93 3.05 -4.76
N TYR A 14 -4.75 1.78 -4.99
CA TYR A 14 -5.30 0.74 -4.13
C TYR A 14 -4.18 -0.09 -3.52
N VAL A 15 -4.24 -0.28 -2.20
CA VAL A 15 -3.42 -1.24 -1.46
C VAL A 15 -4.30 -2.43 -1.14
N THR A 16 -3.84 -3.61 -1.52
CA THR A 16 -4.55 -4.87 -1.37
C THR A 16 -3.70 -5.88 -0.59
N ASP A 17 -4.23 -7.06 -0.40
CA ASP A 17 -3.52 -8.13 0.31
C ASP A 17 -2.18 -8.47 -0.36
N GLY A 18 -1.13 -8.56 0.44
CA GLY A 18 0.24 -8.79 0.00
C GLY A 18 0.95 -7.59 -0.63
N ASP A 19 0.34 -6.39 -0.62
CA ASP A 19 1.00 -5.18 -1.07
C ASP A 19 1.84 -4.55 0.04
N LEU A 20 3.02 -4.05 -0.34
CA LEU A 20 3.86 -3.15 0.43
C LEU A 20 3.66 -1.73 -0.08
N SER A 21 3.36 -0.82 0.82
CA SER A 21 3.21 0.61 0.50
C SER A 21 4.19 1.44 1.31
N LEU A 22 4.90 2.34 0.63
CA LEU A 22 5.74 3.34 1.27
C LEU A 22 5.28 4.73 0.84
N THR A 23 5.17 5.63 1.77
CA THR A 23 4.78 7.01 1.50
C THR A 23 5.48 7.97 2.46
N GLU A 24 5.98 9.05 1.91
CA GLU A 24 6.30 10.26 2.65
C GLU A 24 4.98 11.01 2.93
N HIS A 25 4.88 11.78 4.00
CA HIS A 25 3.71 12.61 4.31
C HIS A 25 2.38 11.86 4.41
N PHE A 26 2.35 10.78 5.18
CA PHE A 26 1.13 9.99 5.44
C PHE A 26 -0.08 10.85 5.85
N ALA A 27 0.12 11.84 6.72
CA ALA A 27 -0.95 12.70 7.24
C ALA A 27 -1.67 13.56 6.17
N GLN A 28 -1.08 13.71 4.98
CA GLN A 28 -1.64 14.50 3.88
C GLN A 28 -2.49 13.66 2.91
N ARG A 29 -2.66 12.38 3.16
CA ARG A 29 -3.40 11.46 2.29
C ARG A 29 -4.78 11.16 2.86
N GLN A 30 -5.74 10.94 1.97
CA GLN A 30 -7.06 10.45 2.36
C GLN A 30 -7.12 8.94 2.13
N TYR A 31 -7.54 8.20 3.14
CA TYR A 31 -7.65 6.76 3.14
C TYR A 31 -9.12 6.36 3.25
N VAL A 32 -9.57 5.53 2.32
CA VAL A 32 -10.94 5.00 2.31
C VAL A 32 -10.89 3.48 2.37
N TYR A 33 -11.70 2.88 3.20
CA TYR A 33 -11.82 1.45 3.37
C TYR A 33 -13.18 0.96 2.85
N PRO A 34 -13.30 0.62 1.57
CA PRO A 34 -14.60 0.35 0.93
C PRO A 34 -15.38 -0.78 1.60
N ARG A 35 -14.69 -1.77 2.16
CA ARG A 35 -15.30 -2.89 2.88
C ARG A 35 -15.40 -2.70 4.38
N ARG A 36 -15.05 -1.53 4.90
CA ARG A 36 -15.01 -1.18 6.34
C ARG A 36 -14.08 -2.04 7.20
N ILE A 37 -13.39 -3.01 6.62
CA ILE A 37 -12.42 -3.87 7.29
C ILE A 37 -11.12 -3.78 6.49
N TYR A 38 -10.09 -3.32 7.16
CA TYR A 38 -8.73 -3.28 6.66
C TYR A 38 -7.80 -3.66 7.81
N GLU A 39 -6.91 -4.58 7.56
CA GLU A 39 -5.91 -5.02 8.53
C GLU A 39 -4.55 -5.00 7.84
N GLY A 40 -3.55 -4.50 8.54
CA GLY A 40 -2.20 -4.39 8.03
C GLY A 40 -1.22 -4.01 9.13
N LEU A 41 0.06 -4.06 8.82
CA LEU A 41 1.13 -3.54 9.67
C LEU A 41 1.54 -2.18 9.12
N GLU A 42 1.61 -1.20 10.00
CA GLU A 42 2.07 0.14 9.67
C GLU A 42 3.30 0.49 10.51
N PHE A 43 4.29 1.06 9.85
CA PHE A 43 5.51 1.54 10.48
C PHE A 43 5.62 3.04 10.24
N PHE A 44 5.73 3.79 11.30
CA PHE A 44 5.92 5.24 11.25
C PHE A 44 7.30 5.60 11.75
N ALA A 45 7.99 6.48 11.02
CA ALA A 45 9.21 7.09 11.45
C ALA A 45 9.12 8.60 11.25
N GLU A 46 9.19 9.36 12.35
CA GLU A 46 9.33 10.82 12.32
C GLU A 46 10.80 11.17 12.30
N LEU A 47 11.37 11.29 11.11
CA LEU A 47 12.81 11.41 10.93
C LEU A 47 13.37 12.69 11.56
N ASP A 48 12.62 13.78 11.55
CA ASP A 48 13.02 15.07 12.10
C ASP A 48 13.06 15.10 13.64
N THR A 49 12.38 14.16 14.29
CA THR A 49 12.24 14.11 15.76
C THR A 49 12.94 12.91 16.39
N LEU A 50 13.68 12.14 15.60
CA LEU A 50 14.42 10.99 16.13
C LEU A 50 15.42 11.45 17.21
N ALA A 51 15.33 10.83 18.39
CA ALA A 51 16.30 11.08 19.45
C ALA A 51 17.71 10.71 19.00
N ALA A 52 18.72 11.47 19.43
CA ALA A 52 20.12 11.23 19.06
C ALA A 52 20.59 9.78 19.30
N GLN A 53 20.06 9.14 20.36
CA GLN A 53 20.36 7.72 20.65
C GLN A 53 19.77 6.76 19.61
N SER A 54 18.61 7.09 19.03
CA SER A 54 18.00 6.30 17.96
C SER A 54 18.76 6.48 16.65
N VAL A 55 19.23 7.68 16.37
CA VAL A 55 20.06 7.97 15.19
C VAL A 55 21.36 7.16 15.28
N TRP A 56 22.06 7.20 16.42
CA TRP A 56 23.26 6.41 16.61
C TRP A 56 23.03 4.92 16.40
N LEU A 57 21.93 4.36 16.94
CA LEU A 57 21.61 2.95 16.77
C LEU A 57 21.38 2.59 15.30
N LEU A 58 20.69 3.44 14.56
CA LEU A 58 20.45 3.24 13.13
C LEU A 58 21.75 3.29 12.32
N GLU A 59 22.63 4.26 12.64
CA GLU A 59 23.96 4.38 12.03
C GLU A 59 24.82 3.13 12.30
N GLU A 60 24.81 2.60 13.52
CA GLU A 60 25.54 1.38 13.88
C GLU A 60 25.06 0.15 13.10
N PHE A 61 23.77 0.07 12.77
CA PHE A 61 23.21 -0.95 11.90
C PHE A 61 23.30 -0.61 10.40
N GLY A 62 23.88 0.54 10.05
CA GLY A 62 23.96 1.01 8.67
C GLY A 62 22.59 1.33 8.04
N LEU A 63 21.58 1.66 8.85
CA LEU A 63 20.24 1.95 8.39
C LEU A 63 20.06 3.45 8.16
N ASP A 64 19.76 3.81 6.92
CA ASP A 64 19.44 5.17 6.49
C ASP A 64 18.00 5.26 5.92
N PHE A 65 17.09 5.77 6.73
CA PHE A 65 15.69 5.95 6.32
C PHE A 65 15.53 6.99 5.22
N HIS A 66 16.39 8.01 5.14
CA HIS A 66 16.34 8.99 4.04
C HIS A 66 16.63 8.31 2.70
N CYS A 67 17.59 7.38 2.68
CA CYS A 67 17.87 6.58 1.49
C CYS A 67 16.63 5.79 1.02
N VAL A 68 15.86 5.21 1.96
CA VAL A 68 14.60 4.50 1.64
C VAL A 68 13.58 5.48 1.05
N VAL A 69 13.36 6.63 1.69
CA VAL A 69 12.42 7.66 1.20
C VAL A 69 12.82 8.16 -0.18
N GLU A 70 14.07 8.55 -0.38
CA GLU A 70 14.57 9.02 -1.68
C GLU A 70 14.42 7.97 -2.79
N ARG A 71 14.60 6.70 -2.45
CA ARG A 71 14.49 5.59 -3.40
C ARG A 71 13.05 5.29 -3.82
N TYR A 72 12.15 5.20 -2.84
CA TYR A 72 10.79 4.73 -3.06
C TYR A 72 9.76 5.84 -3.21
N CYS A 73 9.97 6.98 -2.56
CA CYS A 73 9.00 8.08 -2.50
C CYS A 73 9.44 9.32 -3.31
N ARG A 74 10.15 9.10 -4.42
CA ARG A 74 10.66 10.21 -5.26
C ARG A 74 9.57 11.22 -5.58
N ASN A 75 9.88 12.51 -5.38
CA ASN A 75 8.96 13.65 -5.60
C ASN A 75 7.66 13.55 -4.79
N GLY A 76 7.69 12.96 -3.58
CA GLY A 76 6.51 12.78 -2.74
C GLY A 76 5.51 11.76 -3.29
N SER A 77 5.94 10.88 -4.20
CA SER A 77 5.09 9.79 -4.70
C SER A 77 4.84 8.75 -3.62
N THR A 78 3.75 8.00 -3.77
CA THR A 78 3.52 6.79 -2.99
C THR A 78 3.99 5.59 -3.80
N TYR A 79 4.86 4.80 -3.22
CA TYR A 79 5.27 3.52 -3.80
C TYR A 79 4.34 2.42 -3.32
N ILE A 80 3.84 1.60 -4.23
CA ILE A 80 3.03 0.42 -3.92
C ILE A 80 3.46 -0.70 -4.87
N SER A 81 3.75 -1.85 -4.30
CA SER A 81 4.15 -3.05 -5.04
C SER A 81 3.81 -4.29 -4.24
N LYS A 82 3.78 -5.44 -4.87
CA LYS A 82 3.80 -6.71 -4.14
C LYS A 82 5.08 -6.82 -3.33
N ALA A 83 4.96 -7.27 -2.10
CA ALA A 83 6.11 -7.55 -1.28
C ALA A 83 6.96 -8.65 -1.95
N VAL A 84 8.28 -8.47 -1.95
CA VAL A 84 9.19 -9.54 -2.38
C VAL A 84 9.14 -10.69 -1.37
N PRO A 85 9.48 -11.94 -1.76
CA PRO A 85 9.32 -13.11 -0.89
C PRO A 85 9.95 -12.96 0.50
N ASP A 86 11.15 -12.39 0.59
CA ASP A 86 11.84 -12.17 1.85
C ASP A 86 11.14 -11.14 2.74
N ALA A 87 10.62 -10.05 2.16
CA ALA A 87 9.81 -9.08 2.87
C ALA A 87 8.47 -9.69 3.32
N GLU A 88 7.84 -10.49 2.48
CA GLU A 88 6.60 -11.19 2.83
C GLU A 88 6.79 -12.13 4.03
N GLU A 89 7.91 -12.85 4.09
CA GLU A 89 8.25 -13.72 5.22
C GLU A 89 8.42 -12.93 6.53
N LEU A 90 9.14 -11.80 6.48
CA LEU A 90 9.32 -10.92 7.65
C LEU A 90 7.97 -10.32 8.10
N LEU A 91 7.13 -9.90 7.18
CA LEU A 91 5.80 -9.37 7.48
C LEU A 91 4.90 -10.43 8.12
N LYS A 92 4.95 -11.69 7.65
CA LYS A 92 4.22 -12.81 8.28
C LYS A 92 4.70 -13.06 9.72
N LYS A 93 6.00 -13.01 9.98
CA LYS A 93 6.55 -13.14 11.34
C LYS A 93 6.09 -12.00 12.25
N LEU A 94 6.13 -10.76 11.78
CA LEU A 94 5.63 -9.59 12.50
C LEU A 94 4.14 -9.71 12.81
N TRP A 95 3.34 -10.13 11.83
CA TRP A 95 1.92 -10.34 11.98
C TRP A 95 1.60 -11.41 13.02
N SER A 96 2.30 -12.55 12.99
CA SER A 96 2.15 -13.61 13.99
C SER A 96 2.45 -13.13 15.42
N LEU A 97 3.56 -12.38 15.60
CA LEU A 97 3.94 -11.82 16.90
C LEU A 97 2.93 -10.80 17.44
N TYR A 98 2.25 -10.08 16.56
CA TYR A 98 1.21 -9.14 16.96
C TYR A 98 -0.05 -9.85 17.44
N HIS A 99 -0.47 -10.93 16.78
CA HIS A 99 -1.70 -11.66 17.12
C HIS A 99 -1.50 -12.71 18.23
N GLU A 100 -0.31 -13.28 18.30
CA GLU A 100 0.03 -14.30 19.30
C GLU A 100 1.29 -13.84 20.08
N PRO A 101 1.13 -12.89 21.01
CA PRO A 101 2.27 -12.33 21.71
C PRO A 101 2.93 -13.38 22.60
N MET A 102 4.22 -13.64 22.33
CA MET A 102 5.08 -14.51 23.11
C MET A 102 6.00 -13.71 24.02
N PRO A 103 6.64 -14.34 25.02
CA PRO A 103 7.74 -13.69 25.73
C PRO A 103 8.75 -13.11 24.73
N PHE A 104 9.19 -11.87 24.98
CA PHE A 104 10.10 -11.12 24.08
C PHE A 104 9.52 -10.71 22.71
N ALA A 105 8.22 -10.83 22.46
CA ALA A 105 7.58 -10.43 21.20
C ALA A 105 7.99 -9.01 20.76
N VAL A 106 7.97 -8.05 21.66
CA VAL A 106 8.36 -6.66 21.35
C VAL A 106 9.80 -6.56 20.86
N MET A 107 10.73 -7.30 21.47
CA MET A 107 12.13 -7.32 21.02
C MET A 107 12.23 -7.95 19.62
N GLN A 108 11.57 -9.08 19.40
CA GLN A 108 11.54 -9.73 18.09
C GLN A 108 10.91 -8.86 17.01
N MET A 109 9.82 -8.16 17.33
CA MET A 109 9.20 -7.19 16.43
C MET A 109 10.19 -6.09 16.00
N LYS A 110 10.95 -5.54 16.94
CA LYS A 110 12.01 -4.55 16.63
C LYS A 110 13.06 -5.13 15.69
N ILE A 111 13.55 -6.34 15.96
CA ILE A 111 14.56 -7.01 15.12
C ILE A 111 14.04 -7.25 13.71
N TYR A 112 12.83 -7.78 13.57
CA TYR A 112 12.23 -8.03 12.24
C TYR A 112 11.90 -6.74 11.49
N SER A 113 11.54 -5.67 12.20
CA SER A 113 11.35 -4.35 11.59
C SER A 113 12.68 -3.82 11.04
N LEU A 114 13.77 -3.89 11.79
CA LEU A 114 15.09 -3.49 11.30
C LEU A 114 15.55 -4.35 10.11
N ALA A 115 15.32 -5.66 10.14
CA ALA A 115 15.59 -6.55 9.02
C ALA A 115 14.79 -6.19 7.77
N LEU A 116 13.50 -5.83 7.92
CA LEU A 116 12.67 -5.37 6.81
C LEU A 116 13.22 -4.07 6.20
N PHE A 117 13.63 -3.11 7.01
CA PHE A 117 14.25 -1.87 6.53
C PHE A 117 15.59 -2.11 5.83
N SER A 118 16.45 -2.99 6.37
CA SER A 118 17.69 -3.40 5.69
C SER A 118 17.40 -3.99 4.31
N LEU A 119 16.44 -4.88 4.21
CA LEU A 119 16.03 -5.47 2.94
C LEU A 119 15.56 -4.41 1.93
N LEU A 120 14.78 -3.41 2.36
CA LEU A 120 14.35 -2.30 1.50
C LEU A 120 15.54 -1.45 1.02
N MET A 121 16.56 -1.28 1.84
CA MET A 121 17.78 -0.57 1.45
C MET A 121 18.63 -1.36 0.44
N GLU A 122 18.68 -2.68 0.56
CA GLU A 122 19.47 -3.55 -0.31
C GLU A 122 18.88 -3.72 -1.70
N GLN A 123 17.58 -3.51 -1.86
CA GLN A 123 16.93 -3.66 -3.18
C GLN A 123 17.48 -2.64 -4.18
N THR A 124 18.27 -3.12 -5.14
CA THR A 124 18.91 -2.28 -6.17
C THR A 124 17.98 -1.95 -7.32
N GLU A 125 17.00 -2.79 -7.61
CA GLU A 125 16.05 -2.59 -8.69
C GLU A 125 14.62 -2.49 -8.13
N ILE A 126 14.02 -1.32 -8.26
CA ILE A 126 12.59 -1.15 -8.09
C ILE A 126 11.95 -1.47 -9.43
N PRO A 127 11.21 -2.57 -9.57
CA PRO A 127 10.57 -2.89 -10.82
C PRO A 127 9.56 -1.79 -11.19
N LEU A 128 9.92 -0.92 -12.13
CA LEU A 128 9.02 0.13 -12.64
C LEU A 128 7.71 -0.45 -13.20
N SER A 129 7.72 -1.72 -13.61
CA SER A 129 6.54 -2.45 -14.10
C SER A 129 5.54 -2.84 -13.00
N GLN A 130 5.90 -2.73 -11.73
CA GLN A 130 5.04 -3.03 -10.58
C GLN A 130 4.51 -1.75 -9.91
N VAL A 131 4.79 -0.58 -10.44
CA VAL A 131 4.16 0.65 -9.98
C VAL A 131 2.65 0.49 -10.17
N CYS A 132 1.90 0.55 -9.08
CA CYS A 132 0.45 0.42 -9.11
C CYS A 132 -0.17 1.31 -10.17
N ALA A 133 -1.12 0.76 -10.90
CA ALA A 133 -1.91 1.54 -11.82
C ALA A 133 -2.62 2.66 -11.06
N TYR A 134 -2.37 3.88 -11.47
CA TYR A 134 -3.14 5.03 -11.00
C TYR A 134 -4.47 5.05 -11.73
N PHE A 135 -5.56 5.18 -10.99
CA PHE A 135 -6.88 5.33 -11.57
C PHE A 135 -7.35 6.78 -11.46
N THR A 136 -7.94 7.28 -12.52
CA THR A 136 -8.55 8.60 -12.50
C THR A 136 -9.85 8.59 -11.70
N GLU A 137 -10.27 9.76 -11.22
CA GLU A 137 -11.56 9.92 -10.54
C GLU A 137 -12.72 9.39 -11.39
N THR A 138 -12.69 9.66 -12.69
CA THR A 138 -13.70 9.17 -13.63
C THR A 138 -13.74 7.63 -13.67
N GLN A 139 -12.59 6.96 -13.77
CA GLN A 139 -12.54 5.49 -13.78
C GLN A 139 -13.08 4.90 -12.49
N VAL A 140 -12.68 5.45 -11.34
CA VAL A 140 -13.16 5.01 -10.02
C VAL A 140 -14.65 5.26 -9.86
N SER A 141 -15.15 6.43 -10.29
CA SER A 141 -16.57 6.75 -10.25
C SER A 141 -17.41 5.78 -11.08
N ILE A 142 -16.98 5.48 -12.31
CA ILE A 142 -17.64 4.49 -13.17
C ILE A 142 -17.65 3.12 -12.50
N ALA A 143 -16.52 2.65 -11.99
CA ALA A 143 -16.44 1.35 -11.32
C ALA A 143 -17.38 1.24 -10.11
N LYS A 144 -17.45 2.28 -9.28
CA LYS A 144 -18.37 2.33 -8.12
C LYS A 144 -19.85 2.35 -8.56
N GLN A 145 -20.20 3.07 -9.63
CA GLN A 145 -21.56 3.08 -10.16
C GLN A 145 -21.95 1.74 -10.78
N VAL A 146 -21.05 1.08 -11.49
CA VAL A 146 -21.23 -0.28 -12.01
C VAL A 146 -21.46 -1.28 -10.87
N GLU A 147 -20.65 -1.22 -9.82
CA GLU A 147 -20.84 -2.05 -8.62
C GLU A 147 -22.23 -1.83 -8.02
N GLN A 148 -22.67 -0.59 -7.87
CA GLN A 148 -24.01 -0.27 -7.36
C GLN A 148 -25.14 -0.84 -8.24
N ILE A 149 -25.01 -0.75 -9.56
CA ILE A 149 -26.01 -1.29 -10.50
C ILE A 149 -26.11 -2.81 -10.36
N ILE A 150 -24.96 -3.50 -10.35
CA ILE A 150 -24.91 -4.96 -10.26
C ILE A 150 -25.44 -5.44 -8.91
N THR A 151 -25.08 -4.75 -7.82
CA THR A 151 -25.46 -5.16 -6.46
C THR A 151 -26.87 -4.78 -6.08
N ALA A 152 -27.51 -3.85 -6.81
CA ALA A 152 -28.91 -3.45 -6.56
C ALA A 152 -29.91 -4.60 -6.85
N ASP A 153 -29.66 -5.42 -7.86
CA ASP A 153 -30.41 -6.63 -8.13
C ASP A 153 -29.52 -7.72 -8.73
N LEU A 154 -29.05 -8.61 -7.89
CA LEU A 154 -28.18 -9.73 -8.29
C LEU A 154 -28.88 -10.78 -9.18
N ARG A 155 -30.19 -10.71 -9.36
CA ARG A 155 -30.93 -11.61 -10.25
C ARG A 155 -30.94 -11.10 -11.69
N GLN A 156 -30.69 -9.82 -11.89
CA GLN A 156 -30.62 -9.22 -13.21
C GLN A 156 -29.21 -9.44 -13.80
N HIS A 157 -29.18 -9.96 -15.03
CA HIS A 157 -27.93 -10.06 -15.77
C HIS A 157 -27.63 -8.71 -16.47
N HIS A 158 -26.46 -8.16 -16.22
CA HIS A 158 -25.97 -6.95 -16.85
C HIS A 158 -24.79 -7.27 -17.76
N PRO A 159 -24.98 -7.40 -19.08
CA PRO A 159 -23.89 -7.64 -20.01
C PRO A 159 -22.90 -6.47 -20.03
N ALA A 160 -21.61 -6.76 -20.19
CA ALA A 160 -20.56 -5.75 -20.19
C ALA A 160 -20.75 -4.67 -21.26
N TRP A 161 -21.30 -5.03 -22.45
CA TRP A 161 -21.59 -4.08 -23.51
C TRP A 161 -22.68 -3.06 -23.12
N GLU A 162 -23.70 -3.49 -22.37
CA GLU A 162 -24.78 -2.60 -21.90
C GLU A 162 -24.26 -1.59 -20.89
N LEU A 163 -23.47 -2.06 -19.92
CA LEU A 163 -22.81 -1.20 -18.93
C LEU A 163 -21.84 -0.23 -19.61
N ALA A 164 -21.05 -0.71 -20.57
CA ALA A 164 -20.11 0.11 -21.33
C ALA A 164 -20.84 1.24 -22.09
N ALA A 165 -21.95 0.91 -22.77
CA ALA A 165 -22.78 1.89 -23.48
C ALA A 165 -23.34 2.96 -22.52
N ARG A 166 -23.80 2.57 -21.34
CA ARG A 166 -24.33 3.50 -20.33
C ARG A 166 -23.33 4.54 -19.87
N PHE A 167 -22.04 4.17 -19.78
CA PHE A 167 -20.97 5.05 -19.36
C PHE A 167 -20.15 5.64 -20.52
N SER A 168 -20.57 5.41 -21.78
CA SER A 168 -19.88 5.89 -22.97
C SER A 168 -18.41 5.47 -23.06
N ILE A 169 -18.10 4.26 -22.63
CA ILE A 169 -16.77 3.66 -22.72
C ILE A 169 -16.81 2.40 -23.59
N SER A 170 -15.63 1.91 -24.00
CA SER A 170 -15.55 0.66 -24.75
C SER A 170 -15.81 -0.56 -23.86
N GLU A 171 -16.31 -1.65 -24.44
CA GLU A 171 -16.49 -2.91 -23.73
C GLU A 171 -15.15 -3.46 -23.18
N THR A 172 -14.06 -3.24 -23.91
CA THR A 172 -12.72 -3.58 -23.45
C THR A 172 -12.34 -2.81 -22.18
N SER A 173 -12.61 -1.49 -22.16
CA SER A 173 -12.36 -0.66 -20.98
C SER A 173 -13.24 -1.04 -19.80
N MET A 174 -14.42 -1.58 -20.04
CA MET A 174 -15.33 -2.06 -18.98
C MET A 174 -14.85 -3.37 -18.36
N LYS A 175 -14.13 -4.22 -19.11
CA LYS A 175 -13.64 -5.53 -18.67
C LYS A 175 -12.28 -5.47 -17.97
N ASN A 176 -11.52 -4.39 -18.17
CA ASN A 176 -10.20 -4.15 -17.58
C ASN A 176 -10.31 -3.29 -16.32
#